data_23ec495eeb7b3935378df3737452dcc5
#
_entry.id   23ec495eeb7b3935378df3737452dcc5
#
_cell.length_a   1.000
_cell.length_b   1.000
_cell.length_c   1.000
_cell.angle_alpha   90.00
_cell.angle_beta   90.00
_cell.angle_gamma   90.00
#
_symmetry.space_group_name_H-M   'P 1'
#
loop_
_entity.id
_entity.type
_entity.pdbx_description
1 polymer ?
#
loop_
_entity_poly.entity_id
_entity_poly.type
_entity_poly.pdbx_seq_one_letter_code
_entity_poly.pdbx_strand_id
1 'polypeptide(L)'
;KKCMLAGVWTKGMPAPRSDPSCLPPEDWEASEKFDGYRGLWDGDEGEFYSRAGKMYNSPELFKKAMPKEDLDGELWCGRDQEDFQYMGCVRKKVPIDEDWAGHIKYIVYDLPGHEGTFKERLEELKKIVEESRIKWNKIRKVMPEPYRSIECPLVMAEQTTIKSEEHLQEIFKEMVNQGCEGVIIKDPSSMYEDGRSNYMLKVKPDYDEEALIVD
;
A
#
# COMPACT_ATOMS: atom_id res chain seq x y z
N LYS A 1 13.60 3.42 9.90
CA LYS A 1 12.54 2.47 10.31
C LYS A 1 12.64 1.22 9.48
N LYS A 2 12.37 0.08 10.08
CA LYS A 2 12.23 -1.20 9.36
C LYS A 2 10.77 -1.39 9.00
N CYS A 3 10.48 -2.22 8.02
CA CYS A 3 9.11 -2.50 7.59
C CYS A 3 8.93 -3.97 7.21
N MET A 4 7.68 -4.39 7.23
CA MET A 4 7.27 -5.73 6.80
C MET A 4 7.42 -5.88 5.28
N LEU A 5 7.98 -6.98 4.83
CA LEU A 5 8.25 -7.28 3.43
C LEU A 5 7.55 -8.55 3.00
N ALA A 6 6.94 -8.51 1.81
CA ALA A 6 6.24 -9.66 1.26
C ALA A 6 7.17 -10.80 0.87
N GLY A 7 6.79 -12.04 1.26
CA GLY A 7 7.23 -13.26 0.61
C GLY A 7 6.61 -13.44 -0.78
N VAL A 8 6.61 -14.66 -1.28
CA VAL A 8 5.98 -15.02 -2.56
C VAL A 8 5.02 -16.17 -2.33
N TRP A 9 3.82 -16.06 -2.88
CA TRP A 9 2.85 -17.13 -2.95
C TRP A 9 2.61 -17.53 -4.41
N THR A 10 2.52 -18.83 -4.68
CA THR A 10 2.12 -19.39 -5.95
C THR A 10 0.97 -20.36 -5.73
N LYS A 11 0.15 -20.58 -6.75
CA LYS A 11 -0.99 -21.51 -6.71
C LYS A 11 -0.57 -22.88 -6.19
N GLY A 12 -1.40 -23.45 -5.32
CA GLY A 12 -1.12 -24.73 -4.67
C GLY A 12 -0.12 -24.68 -3.51
N MET A 13 0.45 -23.51 -3.18
CA MET A 13 1.23 -23.37 -1.95
C MET A 13 0.32 -23.40 -0.73
N PRO A 14 0.64 -24.21 0.29
CA PRO A 14 -0.04 -24.13 1.57
C PRO A 14 0.15 -22.73 2.19
N ALA A 15 -0.86 -22.29 2.92
CA ALA A 15 -0.70 -21.10 3.75
C ALA A 15 0.46 -21.35 4.74
N PRO A 16 1.36 -20.37 4.95
CA PRO A 16 2.57 -20.58 5.75
C PRO A 16 2.28 -20.86 7.23
N ARG A 17 1.05 -20.76 7.65
CA ARG A 17 0.63 -20.97 9.04
C ARG A 17 0.14 -22.37 9.30
N SER A 18 0.77 -22.98 10.28
CA SER A 18 0.26 -23.93 11.25
C SER A 18 -0.37 -25.22 10.76
N ASP A 19 -1.06 -25.27 9.67
CA ASP A 19 -1.64 -26.51 9.17
C ASP A 19 -1.28 -26.71 7.69
N PRO A 20 -0.39 -27.68 7.39
CA PRO A 20 -0.02 -28.01 6.02
C PRO A 20 -1.18 -28.51 5.16
N SER A 21 -2.32 -28.81 5.77
CA SER A 21 -3.55 -29.18 5.07
C SER A 21 -4.43 -28.00 4.68
N CYS A 22 -4.18 -26.80 5.24
CA CYS A 22 -4.89 -25.59 4.86
C CYS A 22 -4.32 -25.05 3.55
N LEU A 23 -4.95 -25.42 2.48
CA LEU A 23 -4.88 -24.83 1.15
C LEU A 23 -6.19 -24.11 0.94
N PRO A 24 -6.19 -22.96 0.45
CA PRO A 24 -5.35 -21.82 0.19
C PRO A 24 -5.44 -20.79 1.33
N PRO A 25 -4.92 -19.56 1.19
CA PRO A 25 -5.03 -18.53 2.24
C PRO A 25 -6.46 -17.99 2.35
N GLU A 26 -7.43 -18.89 2.62
CA GLU A 26 -8.80 -18.51 2.93
C GLU A 26 -8.81 -17.58 4.12
N ASP A 27 -9.74 -16.61 4.10
CA ASP A 27 -9.88 -15.54 5.08
C ASP A 27 -8.73 -14.52 5.13
N TRP A 28 -7.70 -14.66 4.31
CA TRP A 28 -6.69 -13.62 4.15
C TRP A 28 -7.25 -12.43 3.39
N GLU A 29 -6.64 -11.27 3.61
CA GLU A 29 -6.99 -10.05 2.91
C GLU A 29 -6.11 -9.88 1.66
N ALA A 30 -6.76 -9.58 0.53
CA ALA A 30 -6.10 -9.24 -0.72
C ALA A 30 -6.21 -7.74 -1.00
N SER A 31 -5.13 -7.14 -1.44
CA SER A 31 -5.08 -5.74 -1.87
C SER A 31 -4.24 -5.58 -3.12
N GLU A 32 -4.38 -4.46 -3.80
CA GLU A 32 -3.54 -4.10 -4.93
C GLU A 32 -2.07 -4.02 -4.50
N LYS A 33 -1.18 -4.53 -5.34
CA LYS A 33 0.26 -4.24 -5.26
C LYS A 33 0.53 -2.97 -6.05
N PHE A 34 0.67 -1.87 -5.33
CA PHE A 34 0.91 -0.56 -5.93
C PHE A 34 2.34 -0.46 -6.48
N ASP A 35 2.48 0.09 -7.68
CA ASP A 35 3.76 0.38 -8.32
C ASP A 35 4.15 1.85 -8.07
N GLY A 36 4.72 2.10 -6.91
CA GLY A 36 5.15 3.42 -6.46
C GLY A 36 6.44 3.35 -5.66
N TYR A 37 6.57 4.25 -4.69
CA TYR A 37 7.68 4.24 -3.73
C TYR A 37 7.17 3.99 -2.32
N ARG A 38 7.66 2.91 -1.69
CA ARG A 38 7.36 2.62 -0.30
C ARG A 38 7.61 3.86 0.55
N GLY A 39 6.58 4.34 1.23
CA GLY A 39 6.62 5.45 2.16
C GLY A 39 6.27 4.99 3.56
N LEU A 40 7.20 5.13 4.50
CA LEU A 40 6.96 4.97 5.92
C LEU A 40 6.77 6.37 6.52
N TRP A 41 5.58 6.66 6.97
CA TRP A 41 5.30 7.90 7.67
C TRP A 41 5.70 7.76 9.14
N ASP A 42 6.52 8.67 9.62
CA ASP A 42 6.88 8.82 11.02
C ASP A 42 6.01 9.91 11.64
N GLY A 43 5.05 9.51 12.46
CA GLY A 43 4.11 10.45 13.06
C GLY A 43 4.72 11.39 14.09
N ASP A 44 5.79 10.98 14.75
CA ASP A 44 6.51 11.80 15.73
C ASP A 44 7.39 12.86 15.06
N GLU A 45 8.11 12.48 14.01
CA GLU A 45 8.98 13.38 13.25
C GLU A 45 8.23 14.19 12.20
N GLY A 46 7.06 13.69 11.74
CA GLY A 46 6.27 14.31 10.68
C GLY A 46 6.94 14.22 9.31
N GLU A 47 7.63 13.10 9.03
CA GLU A 47 8.41 12.89 7.81
C GLU A 47 8.17 11.51 7.18
N PHE A 48 8.34 11.45 5.86
CA PHE A 48 8.32 10.19 5.11
C PHE A 48 9.71 9.61 4.95
N TYR A 49 9.79 8.29 5.10
CA TYR A 49 11.03 7.53 4.89
C TYR A 49 10.85 6.43 3.85
N SER A 50 11.88 6.21 3.06
CA SER A 50 11.94 5.07 2.14
C SER A 50 12.15 3.77 2.91
N ARG A 51 11.94 2.63 2.24
CA ARG A 51 12.27 1.29 2.74
C ARG A 51 13.72 1.18 3.24
N ALA A 52 14.65 1.90 2.62
CA ALA A 52 16.07 1.93 3.02
C ALA A 52 16.36 2.92 4.17
N GLY A 53 15.33 3.59 4.71
CA GLY A 53 15.48 4.57 5.79
C GLY A 53 15.94 5.95 5.34
N LYS A 54 15.92 6.24 4.03
CA LYS A 54 16.22 7.57 3.50
C LYS A 54 14.96 8.43 3.55
N MET A 55 15.07 9.61 4.13
CA MET A 55 13.98 10.60 4.18
C MET A 55 13.63 11.09 2.76
N TYR A 56 12.34 11.21 2.50
CA TYR A 56 11.82 11.92 1.34
C TYR A 56 11.59 13.39 1.69
N ASN A 57 12.05 14.30 0.84
CA ASN A 57 11.65 15.69 0.95
C ASN A 57 10.23 15.84 0.40
N SER A 58 9.29 16.09 1.28
CA SER A 58 7.87 16.23 0.94
C SER A 58 7.35 17.61 1.32
N PRO A 59 6.38 18.17 0.57
CA PRO A 59 5.85 19.50 0.89
C PRO A 59 5.15 19.54 2.24
N GLU A 60 5.36 20.61 2.99
CA GLU A 60 4.75 20.80 4.31
C GLU A 60 3.21 20.79 4.24
N LEU A 61 2.62 21.33 3.18
CA LEU A 61 1.17 21.34 3.02
C LEU A 61 0.61 19.94 2.74
N PHE A 62 1.33 19.12 1.99
CA PHE A 62 0.95 17.71 1.78
C PHE A 62 0.96 16.92 3.09
N LYS A 63 1.98 17.12 3.92
CA LYS A 63 2.12 16.44 5.22
C LYS A 63 0.99 16.77 6.20
N LYS A 64 0.28 17.89 6.03
CA LYS A 64 -0.87 18.24 6.87
C LYS A 64 -2.05 17.26 6.77
N ALA A 65 -2.11 16.44 5.75
CA ALA A 65 -3.08 15.36 5.64
C ALA A 65 -2.75 14.18 6.55
N MET A 66 -1.52 14.05 7.01
CA MET A 66 -1.06 12.88 7.74
C MET A 66 -1.46 12.93 9.22
N PRO A 67 -1.66 11.77 9.86
CA PRO A 67 -1.96 11.65 11.29
C PRO A 67 -0.68 11.72 12.15
N LYS A 68 -0.86 11.56 13.45
CA LYS A 68 0.25 11.43 14.40
C LYS A 68 0.77 10.00 14.52
N GLU A 69 0.00 9.04 14.06
CA GLU A 69 0.37 7.62 14.08
C GLU A 69 1.36 7.32 12.97
N ASP A 70 2.23 6.35 13.21
CA ASP A 70 3.10 5.78 12.18
C ASP A 70 2.28 5.02 11.14
N LEU A 71 2.57 5.25 9.87
CA LEU A 71 1.87 4.59 8.77
C LEU A 71 2.85 3.87 7.85
N ASP A 72 2.38 2.78 7.26
CA ASP A 72 3.05 2.04 6.22
C ASP A 72 2.22 2.03 4.94
N GLY A 73 2.79 2.49 3.85
CA GLY A 73 2.06 2.67 2.60
C GLY A 73 2.96 2.91 1.39
N GLU A 74 2.33 3.33 0.32
CA GLU A 74 2.96 3.62 -0.97
C GLU A 74 2.68 5.05 -1.38
N LEU A 75 3.72 5.81 -1.69
CA LEU A 75 3.61 7.06 -2.45
C LEU A 75 3.39 6.67 -3.91
N TRP A 76 2.25 7.06 -4.47
CA TRP A 76 1.75 6.54 -5.73
C TRP A 76 1.07 7.62 -6.57
N CYS A 77 1.20 7.55 -7.88
CA CYS A 77 0.63 8.55 -8.79
C CYS A 77 -0.36 8.00 -9.82
N GLY A 78 -0.61 6.70 -9.85
CA GLY A 78 -1.53 6.09 -10.80
C GLY A 78 -0.98 4.83 -11.45
N ARG A 79 -1.75 4.26 -12.39
CA ARG A 79 -1.43 2.98 -13.05
C ARG A 79 -0.87 3.14 -14.46
N ASP A 80 -1.02 4.32 -15.05
CA ASP A 80 -0.60 4.58 -16.42
C ASP A 80 0.90 4.85 -16.51
N GLN A 81 1.51 4.55 -17.67
CA GLN A 81 2.94 4.82 -17.88
C GLN A 81 3.28 6.32 -17.76
N GLU A 82 2.36 7.18 -18.13
CA GLU A 82 2.51 8.63 -17.97
C GLU A 82 2.56 9.01 -16.50
N ASP A 83 1.73 8.37 -15.66
CA ASP A 83 1.73 8.58 -14.21
C ASP A 83 3.06 8.21 -13.58
N PHE A 84 3.67 7.10 -14.00
CA PHE A 84 4.96 6.65 -13.47
C PHE A 84 6.09 7.66 -13.69
N GLN A 85 6.02 8.49 -14.74
CA GLN A 85 7.01 9.54 -14.98
C GLN A 85 7.02 10.59 -13.85
N TYR A 86 5.87 10.82 -13.20
CA TYR A 86 5.77 11.78 -12.10
C TYR A 86 6.34 11.25 -10.78
N MET A 87 6.52 9.94 -10.63
CA MET A 87 7.12 9.37 -9.41
C MET A 87 8.51 9.90 -9.11
N GLY A 88 9.23 10.40 -10.13
CA GLY A 88 10.52 11.07 -9.95
C GLY A 88 10.47 12.30 -9.04
N CYS A 89 9.31 12.96 -8.93
CA CYS A 89 9.13 14.15 -8.09
C CYS A 89 9.38 13.85 -6.60
N VAL A 90 9.08 12.63 -6.13
CA VAL A 90 9.27 12.18 -4.75
C VAL A 90 10.76 12.17 -4.35
N ARG A 91 11.67 12.08 -5.32
CA ARG A 91 13.13 12.04 -5.09
C ARG A 91 13.81 13.39 -5.20
N LYS A 92 13.09 14.46 -5.56
CA LYS A 92 13.66 15.80 -5.68
C LYS A 92 14.19 16.29 -4.33
N LYS A 93 15.34 16.99 -4.34
CA LYS A 93 15.90 17.62 -3.13
C LYS A 93 15.00 18.73 -2.62
N VAL A 94 14.37 19.46 -3.52
CA VAL A 94 13.39 20.49 -3.20
C VAL A 94 12.05 20.01 -3.73
N PRO A 95 11.09 19.71 -2.86
CA PRO A 95 9.77 19.26 -3.28
C PRO A 95 9.00 20.43 -3.93
N ILE A 96 8.15 20.09 -4.89
CA ILE A 96 7.31 21.06 -5.60
C ILE A 96 5.85 20.73 -5.26
N ASP A 97 5.14 21.73 -4.74
CA ASP A 97 3.75 21.56 -4.29
C ASP A 97 2.82 21.09 -5.42
N GLU A 98 2.97 21.64 -6.61
CA GLU A 98 2.17 21.29 -7.79
C GLU A 98 2.38 19.82 -8.20
N ASP A 99 3.61 19.31 -8.11
CA ASP A 99 3.91 17.91 -8.43
C ASP A 99 3.19 16.98 -7.46
N TRP A 100 3.31 17.24 -6.15
CA TRP A 100 2.74 16.39 -5.11
C TRP A 100 1.21 16.49 -5.09
N ALA A 101 0.67 17.69 -5.07
CA ALA A 101 -0.76 17.89 -5.03
C ALA A 101 -1.46 17.43 -6.30
N GLY A 102 -0.81 17.55 -7.46
CA GLY A 102 -1.40 17.14 -8.74
C GLY A 102 -1.32 15.63 -9.01
N HIS A 103 -0.33 14.94 -8.46
CA HIS A 103 -0.02 13.58 -8.91
C HIS A 103 0.12 12.55 -7.78
N ILE A 104 0.53 12.94 -6.57
CA ILE A 104 0.86 11.98 -5.52
C ILE A 104 -0.32 11.75 -4.58
N LYS A 105 -0.61 10.47 -4.33
CA LYS A 105 -1.42 10.00 -3.19
C LYS A 105 -0.54 9.14 -2.30
N TYR A 106 -0.82 9.15 -1.01
CA TYR A 106 -0.25 8.21 -0.08
C TYR A 106 -1.28 7.12 0.21
N ILE A 107 -1.05 5.95 -0.37
CA ILE A 107 -1.93 4.79 -0.22
C ILE A 107 -1.45 4.00 0.99
N VAL A 108 -2.15 4.12 2.10
CA VAL A 108 -1.78 3.45 3.35
C VAL A 108 -2.42 2.07 3.44
N TYR A 109 -1.64 1.07 3.88
CA TYR A 109 -2.10 -0.31 3.97
C TYR A 109 -1.76 -0.99 5.29
N ASP A 110 -1.01 -0.36 6.18
CA ASP A 110 -0.75 -0.90 7.52
C ASP A 110 -0.45 0.17 8.57
N LEU A 111 -0.54 -0.22 9.84
CA LEU A 111 -0.38 0.62 11.02
C LEU A 111 0.69 0.00 11.94
N PRO A 112 2.00 0.23 11.67
CA PRO A 112 3.08 -0.50 12.34
C PRO A 112 3.20 -0.26 13.83
N GLY A 113 2.79 0.90 14.34
CA GLY A 113 2.83 1.23 15.77
C GLY A 113 1.69 0.65 16.62
N HIS A 114 0.72 0.00 16.01
CA HIS A 114 -0.42 -0.60 16.70
C HIS A 114 -0.12 -2.06 17.10
N GLU A 115 -0.18 -2.35 18.41
CA GLU A 115 0.00 -3.69 18.95
C GLU A 115 -1.26 -4.54 18.76
N GLY A 116 -1.46 -5.08 17.60
CA GLY A 116 -2.63 -5.90 17.28
C GLY A 116 -2.45 -6.73 16.02
N THR A 117 -3.43 -7.58 15.76
CA THR A 117 -3.51 -8.35 14.52
C THR A 117 -3.72 -7.41 13.33
N PHE A 118 -3.46 -7.90 12.12
CA PHE A 118 -3.70 -7.11 10.92
C PHE A 118 -5.17 -6.67 10.81
N LYS A 119 -6.10 -7.51 11.19
CA LYS A 119 -7.53 -7.17 11.24
C LYS A 119 -7.78 -5.97 12.16
N GLU A 120 -7.24 -6.00 13.37
CA GLU A 120 -7.37 -4.90 14.35
C GLU A 120 -6.68 -3.63 13.84
N ARG A 121 -5.51 -3.76 13.22
CA ARG A 121 -4.81 -2.63 12.59
C ARG A 121 -5.61 -2.00 11.45
N LEU A 122 -6.29 -2.81 10.62
CA LEU A 122 -7.15 -2.30 9.55
C LEU A 122 -8.36 -1.53 10.09
N GLU A 123 -8.99 -2.01 11.17
CA GLU A 123 -10.12 -1.33 11.80
C GLU A 123 -9.71 0.03 12.37
N GLU A 124 -8.57 0.09 13.03
CA GLU A 124 -8.03 1.36 13.55
C GLU A 124 -7.58 2.29 12.41
N LEU A 125 -6.92 1.75 11.38
CA LEU A 125 -6.49 2.51 10.21
C LEU A 125 -7.67 3.19 9.49
N LYS A 126 -8.81 2.52 9.38
CA LYS A 126 -10.04 3.12 8.81
C LYS A 126 -10.46 4.38 9.56
N LYS A 127 -10.43 4.35 10.88
CA LYS A 127 -10.77 5.51 11.72
C LYS A 127 -9.79 6.65 11.52
N ILE A 128 -8.49 6.33 11.55
CA ILE A 128 -7.41 7.31 11.37
C ILE A 128 -7.51 8.00 10.00
N VAL A 129 -7.72 7.24 8.94
CA VAL A 129 -7.86 7.78 7.58
C VAL A 129 -9.11 8.65 7.46
N GLU A 130 -10.23 8.26 8.04
CA GLU A 130 -11.45 9.06 8.05
C GLU A 130 -11.28 10.36 8.83
N GLU A 131 -10.65 10.33 9.99
CA GLU A 131 -10.32 11.52 10.78
C GLU A 131 -9.39 12.47 10.00
N SER A 132 -8.40 11.93 9.32
CA SER A 132 -7.50 12.70 8.44
C SER A 132 -8.25 13.34 7.28
N ARG A 133 -9.20 12.63 6.67
CA ARG A 133 -10.06 13.14 5.60
C ARG A 133 -10.93 14.31 6.08
N ILE A 134 -11.55 14.17 7.25
CA ILE A 134 -12.36 15.22 7.86
C ILE A 134 -11.50 16.45 8.20
N LYS A 135 -10.34 16.25 8.81
CA LYS A 135 -9.37 17.30 9.10
C LYS A 135 -8.95 18.02 7.81
N TRP A 136 -8.57 17.29 6.78
CA TRP A 136 -8.17 17.84 5.50
C TRP A 136 -9.24 18.72 4.88
N ASN A 137 -10.49 18.26 4.84
CA ASN A 137 -11.60 19.01 4.27
C ASN A 137 -11.90 20.33 5.02
N LYS A 138 -11.49 20.45 6.27
CA LYS A 138 -11.55 21.71 7.02
C LYS A 138 -10.41 22.63 6.67
N ILE A 139 -9.16 22.12 6.75
CA ILE A 139 -7.96 22.96 6.62
C ILE A 139 -7.67 23.37 5.17
N ARG A 140 -8.00 22.52 4.16
CA ARG A 140 -7.74 22.84 2.75
C ARG A 140 -8.45 24.11 2.28
N LYS A 141 -9.58 24.49 2.89
CA LYS A 141 -10.36 25.68 2.52
C LYS A 141 -9.57 26.98 2.62
N VAL A 142 -8.56 27.03 3.50
CA VAL A 142 -7.69 28.18 3.71
C VAL A 142 -6.27 27.99 3.17
N MET A 143 -6.01 26.85 2.52
CA MET A 143 -4.73 26.59 1.86
C MET A 143 -4.64 27.28 0.51
N PRO A 144 -3.43 27.54 0.02
CA PRO A 144 -3.24 28.01 -1.37
C PRO A 144 -3.57 26.88 -2.37
N GLU A 145 -3.79 27.24 -3.64
CA GLU A 145 -3.81 26.26 -4.71
C GLU A 145 -2.41 25.64 -4.90
N PRO A 146 -2.32 24.35 -5.31
CA PRO A 146 -3.45 23.49 -5.70
C PRO A 146 -4.13 22.74 -4.54
N TYR A 147 -3.62 22.82 -3.30
CA TYR A 147 -4.12 22.05 -2.16
C TYR A 147 -5.58 22.34 -1.78
N ARG A 148 -6.03 23.57 -2.03
CA ARG A 148 -7.44 23.94 -1.79
C ARG A 148 -8.41 23.10 -2.61
N SER A 149 -8.04 22.74 -3.82
CA SER A 149 -8.91 22.06 -4.79
C SER A 149 -8.80 20.55 -4.80
N ILE A 150 -7.80 19.96 -4.12
CA ILE A 150 -7.62 18.50 -4.11
C ILE A 150 -8.33 17.83 -2.92
N GLU A 151 -8.70 16.57 -3.12
CA GLU A 151 -9.14 15.71 -2.04
C GLU A 151 -7.98 15.32 -1.11
N CYS A 152 -8.30 14.72 0.04
CA CYS A 152 -7.28 14.26 0.97
C CYS A 152 -6.31 13.29 0.27
N PRO A 153 -5.02 13.59 0.26
CA PRO A 153 -4.04 12.72 -0.40
C PRO A 153 -3.72 11.44 0.37
N LEU A 154 -4.16 11.32 1.62
CA LEU A 154 -4.10 10.07 2.39
C LEU A 154 -5.31 9.21 2.05
N VAL A 155 -5.06 8.03 1.48
CA VAL A 155 -6.08 7.09 1.02
C VAL A 155 -5.77 5.70 1.57
N MET A 156 -6.77 4.98 2.05
CA MET A 156 -6.59 3.60 2.49
C MET A 156 -6.63 2.63 1.30
N ALA A 157 -5.69 1.69 1.26
CA ALA A 157 -5.73 0.59 0.30
C ALA A 157 -6.97 -0.29 0.57
N GLU A 158 -7.73 -0.57 -0.48
CA GLU A 158 -8.87 -1.47 -0.38
C GLU A 158 -8.42 -2.90 -0.11
N GLN A 159 -9.19 -3.59 0.72
CA GLN A 159 -8.97 -4.98 1.10
C GLN A 159 -10.17 -5.82 0.70
N THR A 160 -9.91 -7.00 0.14
CA THR A 160 -10.93 -7.99 -0.21
C THR A 160 -10.61 -9.29 0.50
N THR A 161 -11.55 -9.80 1.30
CA THR A 161 -11.38 -11.10 1.98
C THR A 161 -11.44 -12.24 0.98
N ILE A 162 -10.41 -13.07 0.96
CA ILE A 162 -10.28 -14.23 0.06
C ILE A 162 -11.17 -15.35 0.57
N LYS A 163 -12.01 -15.91 -0.29
CA LYS A 163 -12.95 -16.99 0.03
C LYS A 163 -12.45 -18.38 -0.39
N SER A 164 -11.62 -18.42 -1.42
CA SER A 164 -11.03 -19.67 -1.96
C SER A 164 -9.83 -19.33 -2.84
N GLU A 165 -9.09 -20.33 -3.29
CA GLU A 165 -8.00 -20.14 -4.25
C GLU A 165 -8.52 -19.62 -5.59
N GLU A 166 -9.64 -20.13 -6.05
CA GLU A 166 -10.30 -19.67 -7.29
C GLU A 166 -10.67 -18.18 -7.16
N HIS A 167 -11.24 -17.77 -6.03
CA HIS A 167 -11.57 -16.37 -5.77
C HIS A 167 -10.31 -15.48 -5.77
N LEU A 168 -9.19 -15.97 -5.21
CA LEU A 168 -7.93 -15.23 -5.29
C LEU A 168 -7.45 -15.05 -6.74
N GLN A 169 -7.58 -16.09 -7.58
CA GLN A 169 -7.22 -16.00 -8.99
C GLN A 169 -8.14 -15.04 -9.76
N GLU A 170 -9.43 -15.00 -9.43
CA GLU A 170 -10.37 -14.01 -9.97
C GLU A 170 -9.97 -12.58 -9.58
N ILE A 171 -9.69 -12.32 -8.30
CA ILE A 171 -9.21 -11.03 -7.80
C ILE A 171 -7.93 -10.62 -8.55
N PHE A 172 -6.96 -11.53 -8.67
CA PHE A 172 -5.70 -11.26 -9.36
C PHE A 172 -5.94 -10.87 -10.82
N LYS A 173 -6.75 -11.66 -11.54
CA LYS A 173 -7.07 -11.43 -12.96
C LYS A 173 -7.78 -10.09 -13.16
N GLU A 174 -8.73 -9.76 -12.29
CA GLU A 174 -9.45 -8.50 -12.34
C GLU A 174 -8.51 -7.31 -12.10
N MET A 175 -7.65 -7.37 -11.08
CA MET A 175 -6.69 -6.31 -10.80
C MET A 175 -5.68 -6.11 -11.93
N VAL A 176 -5.15 -7.18 -12.50
CA VAL A 176 -4.24 -7.08 -13.65
C VAL A 176 -4.94 -6.49 -14.88
N ASN A 177 -6.20 -6.86 -15.15
CA ASN A 177 -7.00 -6.28 -16.22
C ASN A 177 -7.25 -4.77 -16.03
N GLN A 178 -7.26 -4.29 -14.78
CA GLN A 178 -7.36 -2.86 -14.44
C GLN A 178 -6.02 -2.12 -14.51
N GLY A 179 -4.94 -2.78 -14.90
CA GLY A 179 -3.60 -2.22 -15.00
C GLY A 179 -2.82 -2.22 -13.68
N CYS A 180 -3.26 -2.95 -12.66
CA CYS A 180 -2.51 -3.12 -11.42
C CYS A 180 -1.27 -3.99 -11.63
N GLU A 181 -0.19 -3.74 -10.89
CA GLU A 181 1.06 -4.53 -10.93
C GLU A 181 0.83 -5.98 -10.47
N GLY A 182 -0.09 -6.20 -9.55
CA GLY A 182 -0.41 -7.50 -8.98
C GLY A 182 -1.20 -7.38 -7.68
N VAL A 183 -1.13 -8.41 -6.86
CA VAL A 183 -1.87 -8.53 -5.61
C VAL A 183 -0.93 -8.86 -4.46
N ILE A 184 -1.18 -8.23 -3.32
CA ILE A 184 -0.59 -8.58 -2.02
C ILE A 184 -1.69 -9.27 -1.19
N ILE A 185 -1.36 -10.41 -0.59
CA ILE A 185 -2.22 -11.07 0.37
C ILE A 185 -1.60 -11.06 1.74
N LYS A 186 -2.42 -10.89 2.78
CA LYS A 186 -1.96 -10.75 4.15
C LYS A 186 -2.88 -11.48 5.14
N ASP A 187 -2.28 -12.21 6.06
CA ASP A 187 -2.98 -12.93 7.11
C ASP A 187 -3.62 -11.94 8.11
N PRO A 188 -4.96 -11.92 8.26
CA PRO A 188 -5.65 -11.01 9.17
C PRO A 188 -5.29 -11.21 10.64
N SER A 189 -4.79 -12.37 11.01
CA SER A 189 -4.36 -12.69 12.38
C SER A 189 -2.86 -12.44 12.64
N SER A 190 -2.11 -11.96 11.63
CA SER A 190 -0.68 -11.68 11.78
C SER A 190 -0.39 -10.39 12.54
N MET A 191 0.69 -10.40 13.30
CA MET A 191 1.26 -9.20 13.90
C MET A 191 2.12 -8.48 12.87
N TYR A 192 2.34 -7.17 13.07
CA TYR A 192 3.32 -6.44 12.26
C TYR A 192 4.73 -6.86 12.66
N GLU A 193 5.55 -7.26 11.70
CA GLU A 193 6.92 -7.70 11.93
C GLU A 193 7.89 -7.05 10.94
N ASP A 194 9.11 -6.80 11.39
CA ASP A 194 10.15 -6.25 10.54
C ASP A 194 10.78 -7.31 9.64
N GLY A 195 10.99 -6.96 8.39
CA GLY A 195 11.64 -7.83 7.43
C GLY A 195 10.69 -8.72 6.65
N ARG A 196 11.23 -9.77 6.03
CA ARG A 196 10.44 -10.67 5.18
C ARG A 196 9.51 -11.53 6.02
N SER A 197 8.23 -11.45 5.72
CA SER A 197 7.18 -12.18 6.43
C SER A 197 6.57 -13.25 5.54
N ASN A 198 6.23 -14.39 6.19
CA ASN A 198 5.41 -15.43 5.58
C ASN A 198 3.90 -15.14 5.68
N TYR A 199 3.52 -14.09 6.40
CA TYR A 199 2.13 -13.67 6.60
C TYR A 199 1.72 -12.50 5.71
N MET A 200 2.62 -12.04 4.86
CA MET A 200 2.37 -11.09 3.78
C MET A 200 3.07 -11.62 2.52
N LEU A 201 2.30 -11.89 1.48
CA LEU A 201 2.80 -12.54 0.27
C LEU A 201 2.36 -11.77 -0.97
N LYS A 202 3.24 -11.66 -1.96
CA LYS A 202 2.88 -11.23 -3.31
C LYS A 202 2.45 -12.45 -4.11
N VAL A 203 1.30 -12.32 -4.77
CA VAL A 203 0.78 -13.36 -5.67
C VAL A 203 1.54 -13.27 -6.98
N LYS A 204 2.05 -14.40 -7.44
CA LYS A 204 2.61 -14.55 -8.79
C LYS A 204 1.55 -15.11 -9.72
N PRO A 205 1.49 -14.66 -10.98
CA PRO A 205 0.67 -15.33 -11.98
C PRO A 205 1.12 -16.77 -12.18
N ASP A 206 0.17 -17.66 -12.49
CA ASP A 206 0.48 -18.97 -13.04
C ASP A 206 1.03 -18.75 -14.44
N TYR A 207 2.32 -18.88 -14.63
CA TYR A 207 2.90 -19.00 -15.97
C TYR A 207 2.79 -20.47 -16.39
N ASP A 208 1.70 -20.83 -17.01
CA ASP A 208 1.69 -21.91 -18.00
C ASP A 208 2.32 -21.33 -19.28
N GLU A 209 3.62 -21.11 -19.25
CA GLU A 209 4.38 -20.91 -20.49
C GLU A 209 4.57 -22.28 -21.14
N GLU A 210 3.67 -22.67 -22.03
CA GLU A 210 4.03 -23.54 -23.13
C GLU A 210 5.01 -22.76 -24.01
N ALA A 211 6.31 -22.96 -23.77
CA ALA A 211 7.33 -22.53 -24.69
C ALA A 211 7.15 -23.39 -25.97
N LEU A 212 6.54 -22.82 -26.98
CA LEU A 212 6.62 -23.36 -28.35
C LEU A 212 8.09 -23.24 -28.78
N ILE A 213 8.83 -24.34 -28.65
CA ILE A 213 10.12 -24.50 -29.31
C ILE A 213 9.80 -24.62 -30.81
N VAL A 214 10.05 -23.55 -31.54
CA VAL A 214 10.01 -23.60 -33.03
C VAL A 214 11.43 -23.98 -33.42
N ASP A 215 11.57 -25.20 -34.00
CA ASP A 215 12.78 -25.67 -34.68
C ASP A 215 13.11 -24.82 -35.92
#